data_6e0811ffab1f58b558c42fb21320a6a1
#
_entry.id   6e0811ffab1f58b558c42fb21320a6a1
#
_cell.length_a   1.000
_cell.length_b   1.000
_cell.length_c   1.000
_cell.angle_alpha   90.00
_cell.angle_beta   90.00
_cell.angle_gamma   90.00
#
_symmetry.space_group_name_H-M   'P 1'
#
loop_
_entity.id
_entity.type
_entity.pdbx_description
1 polymer ?
#
loop_
_entity_poly.entity_id
_entity_poly.type
_entity_poly.pdbx_seq_one_letter_code
_entity_poly.pdbx_strand_id
1 'polypeptide(L)'
;MARQAQDALILILQGSHVVPLLQRVRELGLGRQRARALTVLAELGGEPALSRADVAAIERLIRVKLPDDRPEGMWGCWNHWIAVPGDDQSGIMRTLGVVDPRPVTFALGNDIVDADGHRADDTFTGYERVFVTPELDGWTLVLGAWCDPCGAERREEVLRLCIDLSERYGQARAYYYGGQGDGSAWLVAEHGAVLRRYCETGEEGDELLALGEPLPYERARRAELGLQPDWDAAHESPEDEDQWRWAAHDMAADFARSYGVSPLHISAETPSRGTGVVALTPYGVTRGVPAGAYRI
;
A
#
# COMPACT_ATOMS: atom_id res chain seq x y z
N MET A 1 -24.32 -8.39 5.16
CA MET A 1 -24.77 -9.48 6.07
C MET A 1 -24.03 -10.80 5.82
N ALA A 2 -23.95 -11.36 4.60
CA ALA A 2 -23.20 -12.61 4.35
C ALA A 2 -21.69 -12.50 4.59
N ARG A 3 -21.07 -11.38 4.23
CA ARG A 3 -19.62 -11.10 4.40
C ARG A 3 -19.26 -10.96 5.89
N GLN A 4 -20.04 -10.22 6.67
CA GLN A 4 -19.85 -10.07 8.13
C GLN A 4 -19.99 -11.40 8.91
N ALA A 5 -20.88 -12.28 8.46
CA ALA A 5 -21.01 -13.62 9.04
C ALA A 5 -19.81 -14.52 8.69
N GLN A 6 -19.21 -14.35 7.53
CA GLN A 6 -18.03 -15.06 7.09
C GLN A 6 -16.79 -14.58 7.86
N ASP A 7 -16.61 -13.26 8.02
CA ASP A 7 -15.52 -12.65 8.80
C ASP A 7 -15.59 -13.07 10.28
N ALA A 8 -16.80 -13.11 10.87
CA ALA A 8 -17.00 -13.61 12.23
C ALA A 8 -16.69 -15.11 12.36
N LEU A 9 -17.00 -15.91 11.33
CA LEU A 9 -16.66 -17.35 11.31
C LEU A 9 -15.15 -17.56 11.21
N ILE A 10 -14.44 -16.74 10.44
CA ILE A 10 -12.99 -16.78 10.29
C ILE A 10 -12.31 -16.46 11.61
N LEU A 11 -12.75 -15.42 12.31
CA LEU A 11 -12.26 -15.05 13.64
C LEU A 11 -12.45 -16.18 14.68
N ILE A 12 -13.58 -16.91 14.62
CA ILE A 12 -13.87 -18.04 15.51
C ILE A 12 -13.03 -19.28 15.15
N LEU A 13 -12.62 -19.42 13.88
CA LEU A 13 -11.97 -20.58 13.33
C LEU A 13 -10.42 -20.50 13.29
N GLN A 14 -9.80 -19.47 13.84
CA GLN A 14 -8.33 -19.28 13.87
C GLN A 14 -7.55 -20.35 14.66
N GLY A 15 -8.15 -21.50 14.94
CA GLY A 15 -7.48 -22.64 15.55
C GLY A 15 -6.83 -23.57 14.51
N SER A 16 -5.64 -24.04 14.79
CA SER A 16 -4.79 -24.94 13.99
C SER A 16 -5.46 -26.24 13.46
N HIS A 17 -6.67 -26.54 13.91
CA HIS A 17 -7.42 -27.75 13.52
C HIS A 17 -8.37 -27.57 12.33
N VAL A 18 -8.61 -26.33 11.88
CA VAL A 18 -9.61 -26.05 10.84
C VAL A 18 -9.05 -26.28 9.45
N VAL A 19 -7.79 -25.92 9.23
CA VAL A 19 -7.13 -26.07 7.92
C VAL A 19 -7.16 -27.53 7.43
N PRO A 20 -6.76 -28.57 8.21
CA PRO A 20 -6.87 -29.95 7.79
C PRO A 20 -8.30 -30.41 7.47
N LEU A 21 -9.29 -29.91 8.24
CA LEU A 21 -10.70 -30.23 7.98
C LEU A 21 -11.17 -29.64 6.64
N LEU A 22 -10.82 -28.40 6.36
CA LEU A 22 -11.15 -27.72 5.10
C LEU A 22 -10.44 -28.39 3.91
N GLN A 23 -9.19 -28.81 4.06
CA GLN A 23 -8.47 -29.59 3.05
C GLN A 23 -9.21 -30.88 2.73
N ARG A 24 -9.70 -31.59 3.74
CA ARG A 24 -10.50 -32.82 3.57
C ARG A 24 -11.85 -32.54 2.88
N VAL A 25 -12.52 -31.42 3.23
CA VAL A 25 -13.75 -31.00 2.52
C VAL A 25 -13.41 -30.62 1.07
N ARG A 26 -12.27 -30.03 0.82
CA ARG A 26 -11.79 -29.69 -0.52
C ARG A 26 -11.55 -30.91 -1.38
N GLU A 27 -11.06 -31.99 -0.81
CA GLU A 27 -10.84 -33.28 -1.51
C GLU A 27 -12.13 -34.08 -1.73
N LEU A 28 -12.92 -34.25 -0.69
CA LEU A 28 -14.01 -35.23 -0.64
C LEU A 28 -15.43 -34.62 -0.68
N GLY A 29 -15.56 -33.32 -0.50
CA GLY A 29 -16.85 -32.63 -0.42
C GLY A 29 -17.59 -32.54 -1.77
N LEU A 30 -18.89 -32.20 -1.71
CA LEU A 30 -19.68 -31.90 -2.90
C LEU A 30 -19.25 -30.58 -3.54
N GLY A 31 -19.53 -30.35 -4.82
CA GLY A 31 -19.06 -29.24 -5.61
C GLY A 31 -19.16 -27.86 -4.94
N ARG A 32 -20.33 -27.50 -4.38
CA ARG A 32 -20.51 -26.22 -3.66
C ARG A 32 -19.70 -26.12 -2.36
N GLN A 33 -19.57 -27.23 -1.63
CA GLN A 33 -18.77 -27.28 -0.41
C GLN A 33 -17.28 -27.15 -0.72
N ARG A 34 -16.81 -27.78 -1.79
CA ARG A 34 -15.43 -27.67 -2.28
C ARG A 34 -15.08 -26.23 -2.65
N ALA A 35 -15.99 -25.52 -3.35
CA ALA A 35 -15.77 -24.12 -3.72
C ALA A 35 -15.65 -23.22 -2.46
N ARG A 36 -16.57 -23.34 -1.50
CA ARG A 36 -16.53 -22.61 -0.24
C ARG A 36 -15.29 -22.93 0.61
N ALA A 37 -14.92 -24.22 0.66
CA ALA A 37 -13.72 -24.63 1.38
C ALA A 37 -12.44 -24.03 0.76
N LEU A 38 -12.38 -23.83 -0.57
CA LEU A 38 -11.27 -23.16 -1.24
C LEU A 38 -11.13 -21.72 -0.79
N THR A 39 -12.23 -20.96 -0.79
CA THR A 39 -12.23 -19.57 -0.34
C THR A 39 -11.74 -19.46 1.11
N VAL A 40 -12.32 -20.24 2.03
CA VAL A 40 -11.95 -20.21 3.45
C VAL A 40 -10.51 -20.69 3.68
N LEU A 41 -10.03 -21.70 2.93
CA LEU A 41 -8.63 -22.15 3.00
C LEU A 41 -7.66 -21.05 2.56
N ALA A 42 -8.00 -20.35 1.48
CA ALA A 42 -7.19 -19.25 0.97
C ALA A 42 -7.10 -18.09 1.99
N GLU A 43 -8.21 -17.77 2.64
CA GLU A 43 -8.27 -16.72 3.66
C GLU A 43 -7.54 -17.10 4.96
N LEU A 44 -7.71 -18.32 5.46
CA LEU A 44 -7.16 -18.74 6.75
C LEU A 44 -5.70 -19.17 6.69
N GLY A 45 -5.33 -19.89 5.65
CA GLY A 45 -4.05 -20.58 5.58
C GLY A 45 -3.11 -20.06 4.48
N GLY A 46 -3.61 -19.19 3.60
CA GLY A 46 -2.86 -18.67 2.47
C GLY A 46 -2.31 -19.78 1.56
N GLU A 47 -1.31 -19.45 0.78
CA GLU A 47 -0.69 -20.38 -0.18
C GLU A 47 -0.17 -21.68 0.47
N PRO A 48 0.43 -21.68 1.67
CA PRO A 48 0.90 -22.90 2.32
C PRO A 48 -0.20 -23.94 2.62
N ALA A 49 -1.44 -23.49 2.79
CA ALA A 49 -2.58 -24.39 3.03
C ALA A 49 -3.20 -24.97 1.76
N LEU A 50 -2.81 -24.46 0.59
CA LEU A 50 -3.39 -24.79 -0.71
C LEU A 50 -2.61 -25.90 -1.41
N SER A 51 -3.32 -26.84 -2.02
CA SER A 51 -2.70 -27.77 -2.97
C SER A 51 -2.33 -27.03 -4.28
N ARG A 52 -1.41 -27.59 -5.07
CA ARG A 52 -1.08 -27.07 -6.41
C ARG A 52 -2.33 -26.90 -7.30
N ALA A 53 -3.30 -27.80 -7.17
CA ALA A 53 -4.56 -27.74 -7.90
C ALA A 53 -5.43 -26.57 -7.42
N ASP A 54 -5.38 -26.25 -6.15
CA ASP A 54 -6.10 -25.11 -5.55
C ASP A 54 -5.49 -23.78 -5.96
N VAL A 55 -4.17 -23.64 -5.92
CA VAL A 55 -3.44 -22.47 -6.45
C VAL A 55 -3.81 -22.24 -7.91
N ALA A 56 -3.75 -23.29 -8.76
CA ALA A 56 -4.15 -23.16 -10.17
C ALA A 56 -5.63 -22.80 -10.36
N ALA A 57 -6.52 -23.23 -9.45
CA ALA A 57 -7.93 -22.83 -9.48
C ALA A 57 -8.11 -21.36 -9.12
N ILE A 58 -7.40 -20.87 -8.11
CA ILE A 58 -7.38 -19.46 -7.71
C ILE A 58 -6.86 -18.57 -8.83
N GLU A 59 -5.73 -18.89 -9.40
CA GLU A 59 -5.15 -18.15 -10.53
C GLU A 59 -6.10 -18.09 -11.75
N ARG A 60 -6.87 -19.17 -11.95
CA ARG A 60 -7.88 -19.18 -13.00
C ARG A 60 -9.04 -18.23 -12.68
N LEU A 61 -9.51 -18.21 -11.42
CA LEU A 61 -10.56 -17.30 -10.98
C LEU A 61 -10.13 -15.83 -11.12
N ILE A 62 -8.89 -15.52 -10.72
CA ILE A 62 -8.31 -14.20 -10.92
C ILE A 62 -8.34 -13.83 -12.41
N ARG A 63 -7.80 -14.67 -13.29
CA ARG A 63 -7.79 -14.43 -14.75
C ARG A 63 -9.18 -14.22 -15.34
N VAL A 64 -10.20 -14.87 -14.81
CA VAL A 64 -11.59 -14.68 -15.25
C VAL A 64 -12.14 -13.32 -14.85
N LYS A 65 -11.71 -12.80 -13.69
CA LYS A 65 -12.16 -11.49 -13.18
C LYS A 65 -11.41 -10.31 -13.79
N LEU A 66 -10.14 -10.47 -14.17
CA LEU A 66 -9.29 -9.38 -14.66
C LEU A 66 -9.88 -8.57 -15.85
N PRO A 67 -10.57 -9.16 -16.86
CA PRO A 67 -11.13 -8.36 -17.96
C PRO A 67 -12.18 -7.35 -17.53
N ASP A 68 -12.89 -7.61 -16.45
CA ASP A 68 -13.94 -6.74 -15.90
C ASP A 68 -13.46 -5.94 -14.68
N ASP A 69 -12.17 -6.07 -14.32
CA ASP A 69 -11.59 -5.36 -13.18
C ASP A 69 -11.61 -3.85 -13.38
N ARG A 70 -11.81 -3.12 -12.31
CA ARG A 70 -11.83 -1.66 -12.31
C ARG A 70 -11.00 -1.15 -11.14
N PRO A 71 -10.36 0.03 -11.30
CA PRO A 71 -9.71 0.68 -10.19
C PRO A 71 -10.69 0.94 -9.04
N GLU A 72 -10.22 0.73 -7.83
CA GLU A 72 -10.95 1.09 -6.60
C GLU A 72 -9.99 1.71 -5.58
N GLY A 73 -10.52 2.63 -4.77
CA GLY A 73 -9.76 3.32 -3.74
C GLY A 73 -9.27 2.37 -2.65
N MET A 74 -8.09 2.64 -2.13
CA MET A 74 -7.55 1.97 -0.96
C MET A 74 -8.06 2.65 0.31
N TRP A 75 -8.65 1.87 1.21
CA TRP A 75 -9.24 2.34 2.47
C TRP A 75 -8.65 1.56 3.66
N GLY A 76 -7.32 1.51 3.76
CA GLY A 76 -6.61 0.92 4.90
C GLY A 76 -6.52 1.90 6.08
N CYS A 77 -6.27 1.37 7.28
CA CYS A 77 -5.95 2.20 8.46
C CYS A 77 -4.63 2.95 8.25
N TRP A 78 -3.65 2.28 7.64
CA TRP A 78 -2.34 2.82 7.34
C TRP A 78 -2.06 2.66 5.85
N ASN A 79 -1.93 3.77 5.14
CA ASN A 79 -1.74 3.77 3.71
C ASN A 79 -0.33 4.27 3.39
N HIS A 80 0.51 3.39 2.85
CA HIS A 80 1.87 3.70 2.41
C HIS A 80 1.96 3.43 0.92
N TRP A 81 2.49 4.39 0.15
CA TRP A 81 2.68 4.18 -1.29
C TRP A 81 3.82 4.98 -1.87
N ILE A 82 4.40 4.45 -2.94
CA ILE A 82 5.29 5.17 -3.84
C ILE A 82 4.53 5.41 -5.14
N ALA A 83 4.61 6.63 -5.68
CA ALA A 83 4.03 7.03 -6.96
C ALA A 83 5.15 7.37 -7.95
N VAL A 84 5.09 6.76 -9.14
CA VAL A 84 6.07 6.94 -10.23
C VAL A 84 5.30 7.26 -11.52
N PRO A 85 5.69 8.28 -12.30
CA PRO A 85 5.00 8.59 -13.55
C PRO A 85 5.23 7.51 -14.62
N GLY A 86 4.21 7.28 -15.44
CA GLY A 86 4.25 6.38 -16.59
C GLY A 86 3.78 4.96 -16.30
N ASP A 87 3.95 4.10 -17.31
CA ASP A 87 3.40 2.75 -17.40
C ASP A 87 4.47 1.63 -17.39
N ASP A 88 5.75 1.98 -17.18
CA ASP A 88 6.82 0.97 -17.13
C ASP A 88 6.82 0.19 -15.81
N GLN A 89 5.69 -0.47 -15.50
CA GLN A 89 5.51 -1.28 -14.29
C GLN A 89 6.70 -2.24 -14.07
N SER A 90 7.16 -2.90 -15.14
CA SER A 90 8.26 -3.85 -15.05
C SER A 90 9.61 -3.20 -14.75
N GLY A 91 9.86 -2.00 -15.28
CA GLY A 91 11.04 -1.21 -14.96
C GLY A 91 11.05 -0.69 -13.54
N ILE A 92 9.89 -0.22 -13.07
CA ILE A 92 9.69 0.22 -11.69
C ILE A 92 9.99 -0.96 -10.74
N MET A 93 9.40 -2.14 -10.98
CA MET A 93 9.66 -3.32 -10.17
C MET A 93 11.15 -3.70 -10.14
N ARG A 94 11.85 -3.64 -11.29
CA ARG A 94 13.29 -3.91 -11.34
C ARG A 94 14.11 -2.90 -10.52
N THR A 95 13.77 -1.62 -10.60
CA THR A 95 14.45 -0.57 -9.81
C THR A 95 14.24 -0.78 -8.31
N LEU A 96 13.04 -1.20 -7.91
CA LEU A 96 12.70 -1.50 -6.52
C LEU A 96 13.26 -2.85 -6.02
N GLY A 97 13.74 -3.72 -6.91
CA GLY A 97 14.20 -5.05 -6.54
C GLY A 97 13.07 -6.01 -6.13
N VAL A 98 11.82 -5.70 -6.52
CA VAL A 98 10.68 -6.60 -6.25
C VAL A 98 10.56 -7.64 -7.36
N VAL A 99 10.19 -8.87 -7.00
CA VAL A 99 10.23 -10.04 -7.87
C VAL A 99 8.92 -10.85 -7.80
N ASP A 100 8.82 -11.88 -8.63
CA ASP A 100 7.69 -12.83 -8.70
C ASP A 100 6.31 -12.15 -8.82
N PRO A 101 6.11 -11.23 -9.80
CA PRO A 101 4.84 -10.55 -9.98
C PRO A 101 3.73 -11.54 -10.35
N ARG A 102 2.63 -11.49 -9.61
CA ARG A 102 1.42 -12.27 -9.88
C ARG A 102 0.26 -11.34 -10.21
N PRO A 103 -0.40 -11.48 -11.37
CA PRO A 103 -1.57 -10.66 -11.71
C PRO A 103 -2.67 -10.79 -10.68
N VAL A 104 -3.24 -9.67 -10.26
CA VAL A 104 -4.36 -9.60 -9.31
C VAL A 104 -5.35 -8.51 -9.72
N THR A 105 -6.59 -8.63 -9.24
CA THR A 105 -7.56 -7.53 -9.32
C THR A 105 -7.21 -6.44 -8.32
N PHE A 106 -7.73 -5.22 -8.52
CA PHE A 106 -7.55 -4.14 -7.56
C PHE A 106 -7.99 -4.53 -6.15
N ALA A 107 -9.20 -5.10 -6.04
CA ALA A 107 -9.72 -5.56 -4.76
C ALA A 107 -8.77 -6.54 -4.06
N LEU A 108 -8.27 -7.53 -4.80
CA LEU A 108 -7.35 -8.52 -4.23
C LEU A 108 -6.00 -7.92 -3.87
N GLY A 109 -5.46 -7.03 -4.72
CA GLY A 109 -4.19 -6.34 -4.44
C GLY A 109 -4.27 -5.49 -3.17
N ASN A 110 -5.33 -4.70 -3.03
CA ASN A 110 -5.59 -3.89 -1.83
C ASN A 110 -5.79 -4.78 -0.58
N ASP A 111 -6.63 -5.83 -0.67
CA ASP A 111 -6.87 -6.76 0.44
C ASP A 111 -5.58 -7.44 0.93
N ILE A 112 -4.66 -7.78 0.02
CA ILE A 112 -3.38 -8.42 0.36
C ILE A 112 -2.49 -7.47 1.15
N VAL A 113 -2.25 -6.26 0.66
CA VAL A 113 -1.32 -5.32 1.33
C VAL A 113 -1.90 -4.76 2.61
N ASP A 114 -3.24 -4.59 2.69
CA ASP A 114 -3.92 -4.22 3.93
C ASP A 114 -3.80 -5.32 4.99
N ALA A 115 -4.03 -6.58 4.60
CA ALA A 115 -3.88 -7.72 5.50
C ALA A 115 -2.43 -7.90 5.98
N ASP A 116 -1.44 -7.64 5.14
CA ASP A 116 -0.03 -7.69 5.52
C ASP A 116 0.33 -6.59 6.52
N GLY A 117 -0.16 -5.36 6.30
CA GLY A 117 0.06 -4.23 7.22
C GLY A 117 -0.53 -4.46 8.62
N HIS A 118 -1.61 -5.24 8.73
CA HIS A 118 -2.24 -5.59 10.02
C HIS A 118 -1.63 -6.82 10.71
N ARG A 119 -0.67 -7.50 10.09
CA ARG A 119 -0.12 -8.78 10.57
C ARG A 119 1.30 -8.72 11.07
N ALA A 120 1.81 -7.56 11.42
CA ALA A 120 3.12 -7.50 12.04
C ALA A 120 3.18 -8.38 13.29
N ASP A 121 3.95 -9.48 13.23
CA ASP A 121 4.22 -10.41 14.30
C ASP A 121 5.72 -10.76 14.31
N ASP A 122 6.15 -11.66 15.20
CA ASP A 122 7.57 -12.05 15.31
C ASP A 122 8.12 -12.73 14.02
N THR A 123 7.24 -13.16 13.11
CA THR A 123 7.61 -13.87 11.88
C THR A 123 7.60 -12.97 10.66
N PHE A 124 6.59 -12.10 10.56
CA PHE A 124 6.35 -11.22 9.43
C PHE A 124 6.29 -9.75 9.87
N THR A 125 6.82 -8.86 9.03
CA THR A 125 6.89 -7.42 9.31
C THR A 125 5.80 -6.61 8.62
N GLY A 126 5.00 -7.24 7.73
CA GLY A 126 4.11 -6.55 6.82
C GLY A 126 4.81 -5.98 5.57
N TYR A 127 6.13 -6.17 5.47
CA TYR A 127 6.95 -5.66 4.35
C TYR A 127 7.18 -6.68 3.24
N GLU A 128 6.58 -7.85 3.32
CA GLU A 128 6.89 -9.01 2.48
C GLU A 128 6.39 -8.84 1.05
N ARG A 129 5.29 -8.09 0.86
CA ARG A 129 4.66 -7.89 -0.45
C ARG A 129 4.28 -6.45 -0.70
N VAL A 130 4.20 -6.13 -1.99
CA VAL A 130 3.64 -4.87 -2.48
C VAL A 130 2.61 -5.15 -3.57
N PHE A 131 1.61 -4.30 -3.68
CA PHE A 131 0.72 -4.24 -4.83
C PHE A 131 1.21 -3.14 -5.77
N VAL A 132 1.64 -3.51 -6.97
CA VAL A 132 2.01 -2.57 -8.03
C VAL A 132 0.81 -2.44 -8.96
N THR A 133 0.22 -1.25 -9.00
CA THR A 133 -0.98 -0.99 -9.80
C THR A 133 -0.69 -1.04 -11.30
N PRO A 134 -1.69 -1.20 -12.18
CA PRO A 134 -1.55 -0.75 -13.55
C PRO A 134 -1.27 0.76 -13.57
N GLU A 135 -0.97 1.32 -14.72
CA GLU A 135 -0.93 2.77 -14.87
C GLU A 135 -2.32 3.34 -14.58
N LEU A 136 -2.38 4.38 -13.76
CA LEU A 136 -3.57 5.10 -13.30
C LEU A 136 -3.39 6.58 -13.58
N ASP A 137 -4.12 7.11 -14.55
CA ASP A 137 -4.07 8.52 -14.93
C ASP A 137 -2.64 9.06 -15.09
N GLY A 138 -1.78 8.31 -15.77
CA GLY A 138 -0.37 8.64 -16.00
C GLY A 138 0.61 8.21 -14.91
N TRP A 139 0.17 7.51 -13.87
CA TRP A 139 1.00 7.09 -12.74
C TRP A 139 0.91 5.61 -12.45
N THR A 140 2.01 4.99 -12.07
CA THR A 140 2.04 3.66 -11.45
C THR A 140 2.28 3.82 -9.95
N LEU A 141 1.42 3.19 -9.14
CA LEU A 141 1.54 3.19 -7.69
C LEU A 141 2.10 1.86 -7.20
N VAL A 142 2.92 1.92 -6.16
CA VAL A 142 3.41 0.76 -5.40
C VAL A 142 2.88 0.91 -3.99
N LEU A 143 1.99 0.01 -3.57
CA LEU A 143 1.23 0.09 -2.33
C LEU A 143 1.69 -0.98 -1.33
N GLY A 144 1.74 -0.64 -0.07
CA GLY A 144 2.04 -1.55 1.05
C GLY A 144 2.98 -0.94 2.08
N ALA A 145 3.00 -1.49 3.29
CA ALA A 145 3.79 -0.99 4.42
C ALA A 145 5.31 -0.89 4.11
N TRP A 146 5.80 -1.70 3.16
CA TRP A 146 7.19 -1.62 2.69
C TRP A 146 7.57 -0.25 2.09
N CYS A 147 6.59 0.53 1.63
CA CYS A 147 6.77 1.86 1.03
C CYS A 147 6.79 3.01 2.06
N ASP A 148 6.87 2.72 3.34
CA ASP A 148 6.78 3.70 4.43
C ASP A 148 7.95 4.72 4.40
N PRO A 149 7.69 6.02 4.18
CA PRO A 149 8.71 7.07 4.10
C PRO A 149 9.13 7.62 5.47
N CYS A 150 8.43 7.27 6.56
CA CYS A 150 8.63 7.87 7.88
C CYS A 150 9.06 6.87 8.96
N GLY A 151 8.59 5.64 8.94
CA GLY A 151 8.94 4.64 9.95
C GLY A 151 10.43 4.31 9.99
N ALA A 152 10.97 4.19 11.20
CA ALA A 152 12.41 4.07 11.45
C ALA A 152 13.11 2.93 10.68
N GLU A 153 12.38 1.84 10.41
CA GLU A 153 12.94 0.67 9.72
C GLU A 153 13.04 0.86 8.19
N ARG A 154 12.16 1.70 7.60
CA ARG A 154 12.00 1.81 6.15
C ARG A 154 12.45 3.15 5.58
N ARG A 155 12.34 4.22 6.34
CA ARG A 155 12.48 5.61 5.86
C ARG A 155 13.74 5.90 5.04
N GLU A 156 14.89 5.32 5.41
CA GLU A 156 16.16 5.55 4.73
C GLU A 156 16.29 4.73 3.44
N GLU A 157 15.67 3.55 3.40
CA GLU A 157 15.63 2.75 2.18
C GLU A 157 14.62 3.34 1.20
N VAL A 158 13.44 3.74 1.64
CA VAL A 158 12.43 4.41 0.78
C VAL A 158 12.97 5.71 0.21
N LEU A 159 13.74 6.49 0.99
CA LEU A 159 14.45 7.67 0.49
C LEU A 159 15.35 7.32 -0.70
N ARG A 160 16.20 6.28 -0.57
CA ARG A 160 17.09 5.84 -1.66
C ARG A 160 16.30 5.34 -2.87
N LEU A 161 15.26 4.54 -2.65
CA LEU A 161 14.40 4.04 -3.74
C LEU A 161 13.73 5.19 -4.52
N CYS A 162 13.27 6.25 -3.83
CA CYS A 162 12.72 7.43 -4.50
C CYS A 162 13.77 8.21 -5.30
N ILE A 163 15.01 8.31 -4.80
CA ILE A 163 16.12 8.90 -5.54
C ILE A 163 16.37 8.10 -6.83
N ASP A 164 16.56 6.78 -6.74
CA ASP A 164 16.83 5.90 -7.86
C ASP A 164 15.69 5.90 -8.91
N LEU A 165 14.44 5.87 -8.44
CA LEU A 165 13.27 5.98 -9.31
C LEU A 165 13.21 7.35 -9.99
N SER A 166 13.48 8.44 -9.26
CA SER A 166 13.43 9.79 -9.82
C SER A 166 14.55 10.05 -10.83
N GLU A 167 15.72 9.46 -10.64
CA GLU A 167 16.80 9.51 -11.62
C GLU A 167 16.39 8.85 -12.95
N ARG A 168 15.65 7.75 -12.88
CA ARG A 168 15.23 6.99 -14.06
C ARG A 168 13.95 7.52 -14.71
N TYR A 169 12.97 7.95 -13.93
CA TYR A 169 11.64 8.33 -14.42
C TYR A 169 11.37 9.83 -14.32
N GLY A 170 12.39 10.63 -13.97
CA GLY A 170 12.29 12.07 -13.80
C GLY A 170 11.79 12.48 -12.42
N GLN A 171 10.86 11.74 -11.83
CA GLN A 171 10.33 12.00 -10.50
C GLN A 171 9.83 10.73 -9.82
N ALA A 172 9.85 10.73 -8.49
CA ALA A 172 9.22 9.72 -7.65
C ALA A 172 8.78 10.35 -6.34
N ARG A 173 7.70 9.83 -5.76
CA ARG A 173 7.14 10.35 -4.52
C ARG A 173 6.76 9.21 -3.62
N ALA A 174 6.98 9.34 -2.32
CA ALA A 174 6.49 8.40 -1.33
C ALA A 174 5.61 9.11 -0.31
N TYR A 175 4.63 8.41 0.22
CA TYR A 175 3.62 8.96 1.10
C TYR A 175 3.23 7.98 2.20
N TYR A 176 2.86 8.55 3.33
CA TYR A 176 2.12 7.89 4.39
C TYR A 176 0.87 8.68 4.74
N TYR A 177 -0.23 7.97 4.98
CA TYR A 177 -1.48 8.53 5.48
C TYR A 177 -2.13 7.57 6.46
N GLY A 178 -2.26 7.98 7.72
CA GLY A 178 -2.94 7.27 8.78
C GLY A 178 -4.40 7.69 8.89
N GLY A 179 -5.32 6.77 8.58
CA GLY A 179 -6.75 7.05 8.42
C GLY A 179 -7.54 7.35 9.70
N GLN A 180 -6.94 7.31 10.87
CA GLN A 180 -7.61 7.57 12.17
C GLN A 180 -6.90 8.63 13.01
N GLY A 181 -6.20 9.55 12.36
CA GLY A 181 -5.41 10.55 13.05
C GLY A 181 -4.02 10.03 13.44
N ASP A 182 -3.49 9.08 12.67
CA ASP A 182 -2.13 8.55 12.84
C ASP A 182 -1.10 9.32 11.99
N GLY A 183 -1.52 10.45 11.41
CA GLY A 183 -0.62 11.40 10.75
C GLY A 183 -0.40 11.21 9.27
N SER A 184 0.51 12.02 8.74
CA SER A 184 0.87 12.08 7.32
C SER A 184 2.37 12.27 7.12
N ALA A 185 2.88 11.74 5.99
CA ALA A 185 4.22 12.06 5.53
C ALA A 185 4.27 12.10 4.00
N TRP A 186 5.17 12.91 3.46
CA TRP A 186 5.48 12.95 2.02
C TRP A 186 6.97 13.14 1.76
N LEU A 187 7.42 12.48 0.73
CA LEU A 187 8.76 12.56 0.18
C LEU A 187 8.66 12.79 -1.31
N VAL A 188 9.30 13.82 -1.82
CA VAL A 188 9.35 14.17 -3.24
C VAL A 188 10.79 14.18 -3.71
N ALA A 189 11.09 13.37 -4.72
CA ALA A 189 12.39 13.34 -5.38
C ALA A 189 12.22 13.60 -6.89
N GLU A 190 13.11 14.40 -7.46
CA GLU A 190 13.16 14.70 -8.89
C GLU A 190 14.60 14.61 -9.39
N HIS A 191 14.78 13.97 -10.55
CA HIS A 191 16.08 13.83 -11.23
C HIS A 191 17.24 13.38 -10.32
N GLY A 192 16.98 12.44 -9.41
CA GLY A 192 17.96 11.90 -8.48
C GLY A 192 18.21 12.76 -7.22
N ALA A 193 17.44 13.82 -7.02
CA ALA A 193 17.59 14.70 -5.86
C ALA A 193 16.30 14.78 -5.05
N VAL A 194 16.40 14.82 -3.72
CA VAL A 194 15.26 15.05 -2.84
C VAL A 194 14.93 16.54 -2.83
N LEU A 195 13.71 16.90 -3.22
CA LEU A 195 13.21 18.27 -3.18
C LEU A 195 12.54 18.59 -1.85
N ARG A 196 11.75 17.65 -1.34
CA ARG A 196 10.98 17.82 -0.13
C ARG A 196 10.82 16.50 0.61
N ARG A 197 10.98 16.55 1.92
CA ARG A 197 10.54 15.52 2.85
C ARG A 197 9.86 16.20 4.03
N TYR A 198 8.73 15.67 4.47
CA TYR A 198 8.01 16.14 5.64
C TYR A 198 7.27 14.99 6.29
N CYS A 199 7.25 15.00 7.60
CA CYS A 199 6.56 14.00 8.42
C CYS A 199 5.84 14.70 9.57
N GLU A 200 4.60 14.31 9.80
CA GLU A 200 3.80 14.74 10.93
C GLU A 200 2.92 13.57 11.38
N THR A 201 3.47 12.71 12.21
CA THR A 201 2.78 11.56 12.81
C THR A 201 2.55 11.78 14.31
N GLY A 202 3.15 12.82 14.87
CA GLY A 202 3.16 13.08 16.30
C GLY A 202 4.17 12.22 17.07
N GLU A 203 5.03 11.48 16.36
CA GLU A 203 6.10 10.70 16.98
C GLU A 203 7.36 11.56 17.22
N GLU A 204 8.12 11.18 18.23
CA GLU A 204 9.40 11.82 18.52
C GLU A 204 10.39 11.61 17.36
N GLY A 205 10.93 12.71 16.83
CA GLY A 205 11.89 12.70 15.73
C GLY A 205 11.32 13.02 14.35
N ASP A 206 10.04 13.31 14.24
CA ASP A 206 9.41 13.75 12.98
C ASP A 206 10.11 14.99 12.40
N GLU A 207 10.52 15.92 13.25
CA GLU A 207 11.25 17.14 12.87
C GLU A 207 12.60 16.83 12.18
N LEU A 208 13.20 15.68 12.45
CA LEU A 208 14.45 15.24 11.79
C LEU A 208 14.22 14.79 10.35
N LEU A 209 12.96 14.57 9.98
CA LEU A 209 12.57 14.17 8.62
C LEU A 209 12.19 15.37 7.74
N ALA A 210 12.19 16.59 8.28
CA ALA A 210 11.93 17.79 7.51
C ALA A 210 13.16 18.15 6.65
N LEU A 211 12.99 18.17 5.32
CA LEU A 211 14.02 18.53 4.35
C LEU A 211 13.41 19.32 3.19
N GLY A 212 14.12 20.36 2.73
CA GLY A 212 13.73 21.18 1.59
C GLY A 212 12.62 22.19 1.92
N GLU A 213 12.41 23.10 0.99
CA GLU A 213 11.40 24.16 1.13
C GLU A 213 9.98 23.64 0.90
N PRO A 214 8.96 24.25 1.53
CA PRO A 214 7.57 23.93 1.26
C PRO A 214 7.24 23.99 -0.24
N LEU A 215 6.53 22.99 -0.73
CA LEU A 215 6.09 22.94 -2.12
C LEU A 215 4.85 23.82 -2.36
N PRO A 216 4.48 24.13 -3.60
CA PRO A 216 3.36 25.02 -3.90
C PRO A 216 2.05 24.67 -3.20
N TYR A 217 1.72 23.39 -3.06
CA TYR A 217 0.53 22.94 -2.33
C TYR A 217 0.63 23.27 -0.83
N GLU A 218 1.78 23.04 -0.20
CA GLU A 218 2.02 23.37 1.21
C GLU A 218 1.90 24.87 1.42
N ARG A 219 2.51 25.68 0.54
CA ARG A 219 2.43 27.15 0.61
C ARG A 219 0.99 27.65 0.48
N ALA A 220 0.22 27.10 -0.46
CA ALA A 220 -1.19 27.44 -0.63
C ALA A 220 -1.99 27.10 0.62
N ARG A 221 -1.75 25.90 1.19
CA ARG A 221 -2.45 25.47 2.40
C ARG A 221 -2.09 26.31 3.62
N ARG A 222 -0.82 26.69 3.78
CA ARG A 222 -0.38 27.62 4.84
C ARG A 222 -1.06 28.98 4.70
N ALA A 223 -1.12 29.51 3.47
CA ALA A 223 -1.80 30.78 3.21
C ALA A 223 -3.31 30.74 3.52
N GLU A 224 -3.99 29.61 3.22
CA GLU A 224 -5.40 29.39 3.59
C GLU A 224 -5.62 29.41 5.11
N LEU A 225 -4.63 28.96 5.87
CA LEU A 225 -4.64 28.97 7.34
C LEU A 225 -4.26 30.37 7.89
N GLY A 226 -3.89 31.32 7.05
CA GLY A 226 -3.42 32.65 7.48
C GLY A 226 -1.95 32.68 7.93
N LEU A 227 -1.21 31.57 7.70
CA LEU A 227 0.20 31.45 8.02
C LEU A 227 1.08 32.00 6.89
N GLN A 228 2.34 32.32 7.20
CA GLN A 228 3.32 32.65 6.16
C GLN A 228 3.49 31.45 5.21
N PRO A 229 3.49 31.69 3.87
CA PRO A 229 3.61 30.61 2.89
C PRO A 229 4.91 29.79 3.03
N ASP A 230 6.01 30.48 3.29
CA ASP A 230 7.32 29.85 3.53
C ASP A 230 7.56 29.71 5.02
N TRP A 231 8.18 28.60 5.41
CA TRP A 231 8.55 28.37 6.80
C TRP A 231 9.69 29.33 7.20
N ASP A 232 9.48 30.09 8.25
CA ASP A 232 10.52 30.93 8.86
C ASP A 232 10.51 30.76 10.39
N ALA A 233 11.36 29.90 10.89
CA ALA A 233 11.48 29.60 12.31
C ALA A 233 11.75 30.83 13.19
N ALA A 234 12.25 31.94 12.62
CA ALA A 234 12.50 33.17 13.36
C ALA A 234 11.23 34.04 13.54
N HIS A 235 10.20 33.80 12.76
CA HIS A 235 8.98 34.60 12.73
C HIS A 235 7.69 33.82 13.02
N GLU A 236 7.75 32.49 13.13
CA GLU A 236 6.59 31.68 13.50
C GLU A 236 6.41 31.60 15.01
N SER A 237 5.18 31.76 15.45
CA SER A 237 4.81 31.53 16.86
C SER A 237 4.58 30.03 17.10
N PRO A 238 4.65 29.55 18.36
CA PRO A 238 4.28 28.18 18.69
C PRO A 238 2.84 27.83 18.28
N GLU A 239 1.93 28.80 18.31
CA GLU A 239 0.53 28.62 17.89
C GLU A 239 0.43 28.42 16.37
N ASP A 240 1.25 29.14 15.56
CA ASP A 240 1.31 28.97 14.11
C ASP A 240 1.88 27.60 13.73
N GLU A 241 2.91 27.17 14.46
CA GLU A 241 3.50 25.83 14.30
C GLU A 241 2.47 24.74 14.62
N ASP A 242 1.78 24.82 15.73
CA ASP A 242 0.74 23.86 16.11
C ASP A 242 -0.39 23.85 15.08
N GLN A 243 -0.82 25.01 14.58
CA GLN A 243 -1.86 25.09 13.55
C GLN A 243 -1.43 24.41 12.25
N TRP A 244 -0.17 24.59 11.84
CA TRP A 244 0.39 23.90 10.67
C TRP A 244 0.47 22.40 10.88
N ARG A 245 0.99 21.94 12.02
CA ARG A 245 1.11 20.52 12.36
C ARG A 245 -0.25 19.83 12.31
N TRP A 246 -1.28 20.43 12.89
CA TRP A 246 -2.65 19.92 12.81
C TRP A 246 -3.15 19.79 11.37
N ALA A 247 -2.89 20.77 10.52
CA ALA A 247 -3.29 20.70 9.12
C ALA A 247 -2.48 19.66 8.34
N ALA A 248 -1.17 19.59 8.60
CA ALA A 248 -0.26 18.65 7.94
C ALA A 248 -0.56 17.18 8.29
N HIS A 249 -1.03 16.95 9.50
CA HIS A 249 -1.35 15.61 10.04
C HIS A 249 -2.34 14.80 9.18
N ASP A 250 -3.19 15.45 8.39
CA ASP A 250 -4.20 14.80 7.53
C ASP A 250 -4.06 15.18 6.05
N MET A 251 -2.87 15.61 5.62
CA MET A 251 -2.71 16.27 4.33
C MET A 251 -2.20 15.37 3.20
N ALA A 252 -1.53 14.24 3.49
CA ALA A 252 -0.81 13.46 2.48
C ALA A 252 -1.69 12.99 1.31
N ALA A 253 -2.95 12.65 1.55
CA ALA A 253 -3.88 12.19 0.51
C ALA A 253 -4.20 13.29 -0.50
N ASP A 254 -4.52 14.50 -0.04
CA ASP A 254 -4.82 15.66 -0.90
C ASP A 254 -3.55 16.23 -1.54
N PHE A 255 -2.44 16.22 -0.80
CA PHE A 255 -1.13 16.56 -1.35
C PHE A 255 -0.79 15.66 -2.54
N ALA A 256 -0.90 14.33 -2.39
CA ALA A 256 -0.66 13.38 -3.46
C ALA A 256 -1.57 13.63 -4.67
N ARG A 257 -2.86 13.89 -4.43
CA ARG A 257 -3.83 14.21 -5.47
C ARG A 257 -3.48 15.48 -6.25
N SER A 258 -2.93 16.49 -5.58
CA SER A 258 -2.55 17.76 -6.23
C SER A 258 -1.36 17.62 -7.18
N TYR A 259 -0.55 16.59 -7.01
CA TYR A 259 0.65 16.33 -7.81
C TYR A 259 0.57 15.07 -8.68
N GLY A 260 -0.54 14.36 -8.67
CA GLY A 260 -0.72 13.11 -9.40
C GLY A 260 -1.93 12.32 -8.90
N VAL A 261 -1.72 11.06 -8.53
CA VAL A 261 -2.77 10.15 -8.10
C VAL A 261 -2.59 9.75 -6.63
N SER A 262 -3.66 9.89 -5.87
CA SER A 262 -3.74 9.37 -4.50
C SER A 262 -4.57 8.08 -4.49
N PRO A 263 -4.10 6.98 -3.88
CA PRO A 263 -4.85 5.73 -3.81
C PRO A 263 -6.21 5.88 -3.11
N LEU A 264 -6.37 6.85 -2.22
CA LEU A 264 -7.62 7.12 -1.52
C LEU A 264 -8.69 7.79 -2.41
N HIS A 265 -8.27 8.39 -3.55
CA HIS A 265 -9.17 9.10 -4.48
C HIS A 265 -9.39 8.36 -5.80
N ILE A 266 -8.88 7.13 -5.92
CA ILE A 266 -9.14 6.27 -7.08
C ILE A 266 -10.59 5.81 -7.05
N SER A 267 -11.20 5.75 -8.24
CA SER A 267 -12.55 5.24 -8.44
C SER A 267 -12.62 4.39 -9.71
N ALA A 268 -13.76 3.78 -9.97
CA ALA A 268 -13.99 2.98 -11.19
C ALA A 268 -13.88 3.80 -12.49
N GLU A 269 -13.97 5.12 -12.39
CA GLU A 269 -13.83 6.08 -13.50
C GLU A 269 -12.37 6.52 -13.72
N THR A 270 -11.46 6.22 -12.81
CA THR A 270 -10.03 6.55 -12.97
C THR A 270 -9.47 5.84 -14.20
N PRO A 271 -8.90 6.58 -15.18
CA PRO A 271 -8.29 5.95 -16.35
C PRO A 271 -7.21 4.95 -15.91
N SER A 272 -7.28 3.74 -16.46
CA SER A 272 -6.29 2.70 -16.12
C SER A 272 -5.83 1.94 -17.35
N ARG A 273 -4.56 1.55 -17.38
CA ARG A 273 -3.97 0.76 -18.46
C ARG A 273 -3.03 -0.30 -17.93
N GLY A 274 -3.29 -1.55 -18.28
CA GLY A 274 -2.50 -2.71 -17.83
C GLY A 274 -3.22 -3.54 -16.79
N THR A 275 -2.45 -4.30 -16.02
CA THR A 275 -2.96 -5.21 -14.98
C THR A 275 -2.13 -5.02 -13.71
N GLY A 276 -2.80 -4.91 -12.58
CA GLY A 276 -2.14 -4.87 -11.28
C GLY A 276 -1.45 -6.19 -10.93
N VAL A 277 -0.36 -6.13 -10.20
CA VAL A 277 0.37 -7.30 -9.75
C VAL A 277 0.74 -7.19 -8.26
N VAL A 278 0.65 -8.30 -7.54
CA VAL A 278 1.33 -8.42 -6.24
C VAL A 278 2.69 -9.04 -6.47
N ALA A 279 3.72 -8.43 -5.88
CA ALA A 279 5.11 -8.86 -6.02
C ALA A 279 5.80 -8.98 -4.65
N LEU A 280 6.82 -9.85 -4.59
CA LEU A 280 7.63 -10.04 -3.39
C LEU A 280 8.69 -8.95 -3.29
N THR A 281 8.80 -8.36 -2.11
CA THR A 281 9.92 -7.50 -1.74
C THR A 281 11.14 -8.36 -1.37
N PRO A 282 12.33 -7.78 -1.18
CA PRO A 282 13.47 -8.49 -0.61
C PRO A 282 13.18 -9.16 0.74
N TYR A 283 12.28 -8.60 1.54
CA TYR A 283 11.80 -9.23 2.78
C TYR A 283 11.00 -10.49 2.50
N GLY A 284 10.06 -10.44 1.55
CA GLY A 284 9.25 -11.60 1.16
C GLY A 284 10.08 -12.74 0.55
N VAL A 285 11.13 -12.40 -0.23
CA VAL A 285 12.08 -13.40 -0.75
C VAL A 285 12.82 -14.11 0.39
N THR A 286 13.17 -13.39 1.45
CA THR A 286 13.96 -13.93 2.55
C THR A 286 13.10 -14.66 3.58
N ARG A 287 11.92 -14.13 3.91
CA ARG A 287 11.06 -14.62 5.00
C ARG A 287 9.90 -15.50 4.53
N GLY A 288 9.60 -15.48 3.24
CA GLY A 288 8.43 -16.15 2.67
C GLY A 288 7.18 -15.24 2.69
N VAL A 289 6.04 -15.84 2.39
CA VAL A 289 4.76 -15.14 2.24
C VAL A 289 3.88 -15.42 3.45
N PRO A 290 3.27 -14.40 4.07
CA PRO A 290 2.34 -14.57 5.17
C PRO A 290 1.14 -15.45 4.78
N ALA A 291 0.66 -16.27 5.72
CA ALA A 291 -0.58 -17.00 5.54
C ALA A 291 -1.80 -16.04 5.44
N GLY A 292 -2.88 -16.47 4.78
CA GLY A 292 -4.14 -15.73 4.70
C GLY A 292 -4.17 -14.59 3.68
N ALA A 293 -3.30 -14.63 2.70
CA ALA A 293 -3.12 -13.58 1.71
C ALA A 293 -3.97 -13.69 0.44
N TYR A 294 -4.87 -14.63 0.34
CA TYR A 294 -5.74 -14.79 -0.82
C TYR A 294 -7.21 -14.70 -0.41
N ARG A 295 -7.80 -13.52 -0.54
CA ARG A 295 -9.27 -13.38 -0.62
C ARG A 295 -9.68 -13.52 -2.09
N ILE A 296 -10.57 -14.45 -2.37
CA ILE A 296 -11.05 -14.72 -3.73
C ILE A 296 -12.49 -14.24 -3.87
#